data_c79190002c7fda76b1eb204addfa277b
#
_entry.id   c79190002c7fda76b1eb204addfa277b
#
_cell.length_a   1.000
_cell.length_b   1.000
_cell.length_c   1.000
_cell.angle_alpha   90.00
_cell.angle_beta   90.00
_cell.angle_gamma   90.00
#
_symmetry.space_group_name_H-M   'P 1'
#
loop_
_entity.id
_entity.type
_entity.pdbx_description
1 polymer ?
#
loop_
_entity_poly.entity_id
_entity_poly.type
_entity_poly.pdbx_seq_one_letter_code
_entity_poly.pdbx_strand_id
1 'polypeptide(L)'
;MQLNGRIIVYGRPYCSQAPLAKYSHDSFFIFGFTSLVFENLIQKLSIKLIYSNFQNGILLHGGGWKKLDKLKINNNNFRKKLFSKIKLKKIYNYYGLVEQTGSIFIESNECGYFHTSVYSDILIRNNNFEIVRKGKRGLIQLFSLLPSSYPGHNILTEDIGEIVGEDNCKCGKKGKYFLVHGRAKEAEIRGCSDIG
;
A
#
# COMPACT_ATOMS: atom_id res chain seq x y z
N MET A 1 16.44 -18.56 -0.19
CA MET A 1 15.22 -19.09 0.46
C MET A 1 14.15 -19.18 -0.61
N GLN A 2 13.91 -20.38 -1.16
CA GLN A 2 12.83 -20.59 -2.13
C GLN A 2 11.49 -20.51 -1.36
N LEU A 3 10.69 -19.49 -1.66
CA LEU A 3 9.31 -19.43 -1.22
C LEU A 3 8.51 -20.42 -2.10
N ASN A 4 8.28 -21.62 -1.62
CA ASN A 4 7.30 -22.55 -2.21
C ASN A 4 5.86 -22.03 -1.95
N GLY A 5 5.63 -20.75 -2.12
CA GLY A 5 4.37 -20.07 -1.86
C GLY A 5 3.64 -19.71 -3.15
N ARG A 6 2.32 -19.81 -3.13
CA ARG A 6 1.48 -19.38 -4.25
C ARG A 6 1.07 -17.92 -4.11
N ILE A 7 1.07 -17.20 -5.23
CA ILE A 7 0.67 -15.80 -5.30
C ILE A 7 -0.82 -15.74 -5.68
N ILE A 8 -1.61 -15.04 -4.89
CA ILE A 8 -3.02 -14.78 -5.16
C ILE A 8 -3.17 -13.28 -5.41
N VAL A 9 -3.54 -12.94 -6.64
CA VAL A 9 -3.72 -11.54 -7.04
C VAL A 9 -5.20 -11.19 -7.01
N TYR A 10 -5.60 -10.23 -6.22
CA TYR A 10 -6.92 -9.63 -6.24
C TYR A 10 -6.95 -8.42 -7.18
N GLY A 11 -7.22 -8.70 -8.45
CA GLY A 11 -7.45 -7.68 -9.46
C GLY A 11 -8.34 -8.24 -10.55
N ARG A 12 -9.57 -7.78 -10.68
CA ARG A 12 -10.63 -8.20 -11.60
C ARG A 12 -11.10 -9.69 -11.64
N PRO A 13 -12.29 -9.97 -12.15
CA PRO A 13 -13.42 -10.67 -11.51
C PRO A 13 -13.22 -12.18 -11.30
N TYR A 14 -12.03 -12.71 -11.41
CA TYR A 14 -11.75 -14.16 -11.37
C TYR A 14 -11.26 -14.71 -10.04
N CYS A 15 -11.21 -13.90 -8.98
CA CYS A 15 -10.81 -14.45 -7.69
C CYS A 15 -12.03 -15.04 -6.96
N SER A 16 -12.33 -16.31 -7.24
CA SER A 16 -13.29 -17.08 -6.43
C SER A 16 -12.69 -17.30 -5.02
N GLN A 17 -13.54 -17.31 -4.00
CA GLN A 17 -13.14 -17.58 -2.61
C GLN A 17 -12.57 -18.99 -2.39
N ALA A 18 -12.86 -19.91 -3.33
CA ALA A 18 -12.42 -21.29 -3.30
C ALA A 18 -10.88 -21.49 -3.26
N PRO A 19 -10.07 -20.72 -4.00
CA PRO A 19 -8.61 -20.86 -3.90
C PRO A 19 -8.05 -20.55 -2.52
N LEU A 20 -8.61 -19.59 -1.78
CA LEU A 20 -8.11 -19.23 -0.45
C LEU A 20 -8.28 -20.34 0.58
N ALA A 21 -9.45 -21.01 0.59
CA ALA A 21 -9.70 -22.11 1.51
C ALA A 21 -8.73 -23.28 1.30
N LYS A 22 -8.37 -23.57 0.03
CA LYS A 22 -7.45 -24.63 -0.34
C LYS A 22 -6.04 -24.43 0.23
N TYR A 23 -5.62 -23.19 0.46
CA TYR A 23 -4.26 -22.83 0.86
C TYR A 23 -4.15 -22.34 2.31
N SER A 24 -5.17 -22.53 3.15
CA SER A 24 -5.18 -22.05 4.54
C SER A 24 -4.04 -22.59 5.41
N HIS A 25 -3.48 -23.74 5.05
CA HIS A 25 -2.37 -24.40 5.76
C HIS A 25 -1.00 -24.10 5.12
N ASP A 26 -0.97 -23.58 3.91
CA ASP A 26 0.25 -23.29 3.17
C ASP A 26 0.73 -21.84 3.43
N SER A 27 2.01 -21.57 3.11
CA SER A 27 2.50 -20.21 2.98
C SER A 27 2.01 -19.63 1.65
N PHE A 28 1.35 -18.49 1.69
CA PHE A 28 0.80 -17.85 0.51
C PHE A 28 0.98 -16.33 0.57
N PHE A 29 0.93 -15.69 -0.60
CA PHE A 29 1.03 -14.25 -0.75
C PHE A 29 -0.24 -13.72 -1.43
N ILE A 30 -0.85 -12.71 -0.83
CA ILE A 30 -1.98 -11.97 -1.40
C ILE A 30 -1.48 -10.60 -1.82
N PHE A 31 -1.77 -10.23 -3.05
CA PHE A 31 -1.52 -8.89 -3.57
C PHE A 31 -2.82 -8.29 -4.09
N GLY A 32 -3.08 -7.01 -3.81
CA GLY A 32 -4.27 -6.38 -4.35
C GLY A 32 -4.48 -4.93 -3.91
N PHE A 33 -5.42 -4.27 -4.60
CA PHE A 33 -5.85 -2.93 -4.20
C PHE A 33 -6.64 -2.97 -2.90
N THR A 34 -6.39 -2.01 -2.02
CA THR A 34 -7.00 -1.92 -0.68
C THR A 34 -8.52 -2.06 -0.72
N SER A 35 -9.20 -1.38 -1.65
CA SER A 35 -10.65 -1.46 -1.83
C SER A 35 -11.14 -2.86 -2.19
N LEU A 36 -10.46 -3.52 -3.14
CA LEU A 36 -10.82 -4.87 -3.59
C LEU A 36 -10.55 -5.92 -2.50
N VAL A 37 -9.44 -5.79 -1.79
CA VAL A 37 -9.12 -6.65 -0.64
C VAL A 37 -10.17 -6.50 0.45
N PHE A 38 -10.58 -5.26 0.77
CA PHE A 38 -11.63 -4.99 1.75
C PHE A 38 -12.96 -5.63 1.34
N GLU A 39 -13.39 -5.40 0.11
CA GLU A 39 -14.63 -5.95 -0.41
C GLU A 39 -14.65 -7.48 -0.38
N ASN A 40 -13.60 -8.12 -0.87
CA ASN A 40 -13.57 -9.57 -1.03
C ASN A 40 -13.23 -10.31 0.27
N LEU A 41 -12.26 -9.83 1.06
CA LEU A 41 -11.82 -10.53 2.27
C LEU A 41 -12.58 -10.09 3.54
N ILE A 42 -13.14 -8.88 3.57
CA ILE A 42 -13.85 -8.41 4.76
C ILE A 42 -15.37 -8.46 4.57
N GLN A 43 -15.89 -8.01 3.43
CA GLN A 43 -17.33 -7.96 3.21
C GLN A 43 -17.90 -9.27 2.68
N LYS A 44 -17.35 -9.78 1.58
CA LYS A 44 -17.93 -10.91 0.82
C LYS A 44 -17.45 -12.29 1.28
N LEU A 45 -16.43 -12.38 2.15
CA LEU A 45 -15.89 -13.67 2.55
C LEU A 45 -16.97 -14.52 3.22
N SER A 46 -17.21 -15.73 2.70
CA SER A 46 -18.24 -16.64 3.23
C SER A 46 -17.90 -17.11 4.65
N ILE A 47 -18.95 -17.45 5.42
CA ILE A 47 -18.84 -17.93 6.80
C ILE A 47 -17.90 -19.15 6.91
N LYS A 48 -17.93 -20.06 5.93
CA LYS A 48 -17.04 -21.24 5.91
C LYS A 48 -15.56 -20.90 5.91
N LEU A 49 -15.15 -19.75 5.36
CA LEU A 49 -13.78 -19.29 5.31
C LEU A 49 -13.36 -18.45 6.52
N ILE A 50 -14.30 -17.95 7.30
CA ILE A 50 -14.01 -17.13 8.50
C ILE A 50 -13.26 -17.96 9.57
N TYR A 51 -13.46 -19.27 9.60
CA TYR A 51 -12.78 -20.18 10.53
C TYR A 51 -11.44 -20.70 10.00
N SER A 52 -11.06 -20.36 8.77
CA SER A 52 -9.77 -20.76 8.20
C SER A 52 -8.64 -19.94 8.83
N ASN A 53 -7.57 -20.62 9.20
CA ASN A 53 -6.42 -20.00 9.83
C ASN A 53 -5.40 -19.58 8.77
N PHE A 54 -5.39 -18.29 8.41
CA PHE A 54 -4.46 -17.73 7.42
C PHE A 54 -3.17 -17.15 8.04
N GLN A 55 -2.73 -17.66 9.17
CA GLN A 55 -1.57 -17.11 9.89
C GLN A 55 -0.27 -17.13 9.08
N ASN A 56 -0.12 -18.08 8.16
CA ASN A 56 1.06 -18.22 7.31
C ASN A 56 1.04 -17.31 6.06
N GLY A 57 -0.06 -16.60 5.84
CA GLY A 57 -0.22 -15.70 4.71
C GLY A 57 0.46 -14.36 4.92
N ILE A 58 0.83 -13.74 3.79
CA ILE A 58 1.28 -12.34 3.71
C ILE A 58 0.33 -11.60 2.78
N LEU A 59 -0.18 -10.47 3.21
CA LEU A 59 -0.93 -9.54 2.38
C LEU A 59 -0.09 -8.29 2.12
N LEU A 60 0.11 -7.97 0.85
CA LEU A 60 0.59 -6.67 0.39
C LEU A 60 -0.55 -5.97 -0.34
N HIS A 61 -1.01 -4.85 0.21
CA HIS A 61 -2.09 -4.07 -0.37
C HIS A 61 -1.65 -2.61 -0.58
N GLY A 62 -2.25 -1.94 -1.54
CA GLY A 62 -1.95 -0.54 -1.82
C GLY A 62 -3.09 0.15 -2.57
N GLY A 63 -2.86 1.40 -2.96
CA GLY A 63 -3.89 2.25 -3.55
C GLY A 63 -4.86 2.85 -2.54
N GLY A 64 -5.55 3.91 -2.96
CA GLY A 64 -6.45 4.67 -2.10
C GLY A 64 -7.72 3.91 -1.69
N TRP A 65 -8.37 4.42 -0.68
CA TRP A 65 -9.65 3.89 -0.18
C TRP A 65 -10.85 4.26 -1.05
N LYS A 66 -10.71 5.24 -1.96
CA LYS A 66 -11.67 5.67 -2.99
C LYS A 66 -13.16 5.51 -2.59
N LYS A 67 -13.76 4.41 -3.04
CA LYS A 67 -15.16 4.09 -2.76
C LYS A 67 -15.44 3.79 -1.28
N LEU A 68 -14.39 3.52 -0.49
CA LEU A 68 -14.46 3.19 0.93
C LEU A 68 -14.17 4.40 1.84
N ASP A 69 -13.81 5.55 1.30
CA ASP A 69 -13.54 6.77 2.09
C ASP A 69 -14.73 7.16 2.97
N LYS A 70 -15.95 6.92 2.51
CA LYS A 70 -17.17 7.12 3.30
C LYS A 70 -17.21 6.27 4.58
N LEU A 71 -16.50 5.15 4.60
CA LEU A 71 -16.44 4.25 5.76
C LEU A 71 -15.40 4.68 6.79
N LYS A 72 -14.58 5.70 6.51
CA LYS A 72 -13.52 6.25 7.39
C LYS A 72 -12.65 5.15 8.02
N ILE A 73 -12.35 4.09 7.25
CA ILE A 73 -11.55 2.97 7.74
C ILE A 73 -10.08 3.33 7.54
N ASN A 74 -9.35 3.50 8.62
CA ASN A 74 -7.90 3.66 8.59
C ASN A 74 -7.20 2.29 8.54
N ASN A 75 -5.89 2.31 8.24
CA ASN A 75 -5.08 1.11 8.08
C ASN A 75 -5.07 0.21 9.33
N ASN A 76 -5.07 0.78 10.53
CA ASN A 76 -5.12 0.01 11.77
C ASN A 76 -6.45 -0.75 11.92
N ASN A 77 -7.57 -0.11 11.61
CA ASN A 77 -8.88 -0.74 11.65
C ASN A 77 -9.01 -1.83 10.57
N PHE A 78 -8.43 -1.61 9.41
CA PHE A 78 -8.37 -2.60 8.35
C PHE A 78 -7.60 -3.86 8.79
N ARG A 79 -6.41 -3.69 9.37
CA ARG A 79 -5.61 -4.79 9.92
C ARG A 79 -6.37 -5.56 11.02
N LYS A 80 -7.01 -4.84 11.95
CA LYS A 80 -7.82 -5.47 13.01
C LYS A 80 -8.97 -6.28 12.44
N LYS A 81 -9.69 -5.77 11.43
CA LYS A 81 -10.78 -6.49 10.76
C LYS A 81 -10.30 -7.76 10.05
N LEU A 82 -9.19 -7.70 9.32
CA LEU A 82 -8.60 -8.87 8.68
C LEU A 82 -8.14 -9.90 9.72
N PHE A 83 -7.47 -9.45 10.77
CA PHE A 83 -7.03 -10.35 11.83
C PHE A 83 -8.22 -11.04 12.53
N SER A 84 -9.27 -10.30 12.87
CA SER A 84 -10.44 -10.89 13.53
C SER A 84 -11.13 -11.92 12.64
N LYS A 85 -11.18 -11.66 11.33
CA LYS A 85 -11.96 -12.47 10.38
C LYS A 85 -11.21 -13.71 9.87
N ILE A 86 -9.93 -13.59 9.57
CA ILE A 86 -9.13 -14.67 8.94
C ILE A 86 -7.80 -14.96 9.64
N LYS A 87 -7.53 -14.34 10.78
CA LYS A 87 -6.28 -14.49 11.57
C LYS A 87 -5.00 -14.10 10.82
N LEU A 88 -5.10 -13.34 9.74
CA LEU A 88 -3.94 -12.86 8.98
C LEU A 88 -3.21 -11.78 9.78
N LYS A 89 -1.91 -11.98 10.04
CA LYS A 89 -1.07 -11.09 10.85
C LYS A 89 -0.12 -10.23 10.02
N LYS A 90 0.41 -10.78 8.93
CA LYS A 90 1.41 -10.12 8.08
C LYS A 90 0.72 -9.31 6.99
N ILE A 91 0.36 -8.09 7.33
CA ILE A 91 -0.37 -7.16 6.45
C ILE A 91 0.49 -5.93 6.25
N TYR A 92 0.84 -5.65 5.00
CA TYR A 92 1.68 -4.53 4.62
C TYR A 92 0.94 -3.64 3.62
N ASN A 93 0.97 -2.34 3.88
CA ASN A 93 0.51 -1.35 2.94
C ASN A 93 1.71 -0.87 2.11
N TYR A 94 1.51 -0.63 0.83
CA TYR A 94 2.53 -0.04 -0.03
C TYR A 94 2.02 1.22 -0.73
N TYR A 95 2.94 2.10 -1.02
CA TYR A 95 2.78 3.25 -1.89
C TYR A 95 3.73 3.14 -3.07
N GLY A 96 3.25 3.42 -4.27
CA GLY A 96 4.04 3.38 -5.50
C GLY A 96 3.18 3.80 -6.69
N LEU A 97 3.83 4.17 -7.77
CA LEU A 97 3.23 4.59 -9.02
C LEU A 97 3.62 3.65 -10.16
N VAL A 98 2.69 3.41 -11.07
CA VAL A 98 2.99 2.66 -12.30
C VAL A 98 3.95 3.44 -13.21
N GLU A 99 3.93 4.76 -13.11
CA GLU A 99 4.80 5.69 -13.83
C GLU A 99 6.25 5.69 -13.30
N GLN A 100 6.50 5.07 -12.14
CA GLN A 100 7.84 4.87 -11.57
C GLN A 100 7.98 3.45 -11.06
N THR A 101 7.96 2.50 -11.99
CA THR A 101 8.06 1.08 -11.68
C THR A 101 9.33 0.75 -10.90
N GLY A 102 9.21 -0.13 -9.92
CA GLY A 102 10.32 -0.54 -9.05
C GLY A 102 10.48 0.30 -7.78
N SER A 103 9.91 1.50 -7.71
CA SER A 103 9.88 2.30 -6.47
C SER A 103 8.64 1.97 -5.65
N ILE A 104 8.80 1.05 -4.71
CA ILE A 104 7.74 0.60 -3.82
C ILE A 104 8.12 0.94 -2.38
N PHE A 105 7.34 1.84 -1.78
CA PHE A 105 7.52 2.26 -0.39
C PHE A 105 6.58 1.45 0.50
N ILE A 106 7.15 0.69 1.42
CA ILE A 106 6.36 -0.18 2.31
C ILE A 106 6.19 0.50 3.67
N GLU A 107 4.95 0.55 4.14
CA GLU A 107 4.60 1.05 5.47
C GLU A 107 5.11 0.07 6.53
N SER A 108 5.92 0.57 7.45
CA SER A 108 6.39 -0.23 8.59
C SER A 108 5.25 -0.48 9.58
N ASN A 109 5.07 -1.74 9.99
CA ASN A 109 4.08 -2.11 11.01
C ASN A 109 4.42 -1.56 12.41
N GLU A 110 5.68 -1.24 12.65
CA GLU A 110 6.16 -0.75 13.95
C GLU A 110 5.94 0.74 14.13
N CYS A 111 6.10 1.52 13.06
CA CYS A 111 6.02 2.98 13.14
C CYS A 111 4.81 3.56 12.38
N GLY A 112 4.26 2.84 11.39
CA GLY A 112 3.15 3.31 10.57
C GLY A 112 3.55 4.32 9.48
N TYR A 113 4.84 4.41 9.15
CA TYR A 113 5.36 5.29 8.10
C TYR A 113 5.88 4.51 6.91
N PHE A 114 5.77 5.11 5.72
CA PHE A 114 6.50 4.68 4.54
C PHE A 114 7.96 5.11 4.66
N HIS A 115 8.88 4.29 4.12
CA HIS A 115 10.32 4.57 4.15
C HIS A 115 10.90 4.58 2.75
N THR A 116 11.80 5.51 2.48
CA THR A 116 12.61 5.50 1.26
C THR A 116 13.60 4.34 1.29
N SER A 117 14.02 3.90 0.11
CA SER A 117 15.09 2.92 -0.08
C SER A 117 16.38 3.63 -0.49
N VAL A 118 17.47 2.88 -0.57
CA VAL A 118 18.75 3.40 -1.10
C VAL A 118 18.69 3.82 -2.58
N TYR A 119 17.66 3.39 -3.31
CA TYR A 119 17.43 3.68 -4.73
C TYR A 119 16.37 4.75 -4.97
N SER A 120 15.74 5.26 -3.92
CA SER A 120 14.63 6.20 -4.04
C SER A 120 14.67 7.27 -2.97
N ASP A 121 14.18 8.45 -3.31
CA ASP A 121 14.03 9.58 -2.38
C ASP A 121 12.72 10.32 -2.65
N ILE A 122 12.34 11.19 -1.71
CA ILE A 122 11.15 12.03 -1.84
C ILE A 122 11.45 13.47 -1.44
N LEU A 123 10.71 14.39 -2.06
CA LEU A 123 10.54 15.76 -1.61
C LEU A 123 9.04 16.08 -1.49
N ILE A 124 8.72 17.05 -0.68
CA ILE A 124 7.36 17.59 -0.58
C ILE A 124 7.39 19.03 -1.09
N ARG A 125 6.43 19.37 -1.98
CA ARG A 125 6.35 20.69 -2.60
C ARG A 125 5.02 21.37 -2.29
N ASN A 126 5.07 22.68 -2.13
CA ASN A 126 3.87 23.52 -2.06
C ASN A 126 3.28 23.78 -3.46
N ASN A 127 2.21 24.56 -3.53
CA ASN A 127 1.55 24.90 -4.80
C ASN A 127 2.43 25.78 -5.73
N ASN A 128 3.46 26.42 -5.21
CA ASN A 128 4.45 27.17 -5.99
C ASN A 128 5.64 26.28 -6.41
N PHE A 129 5.54 24.97 -6.19
CA PHE A 129 6.59 23.97 -6.44
C PHE A 129 7.87 24.17 -5.60
N GLU A 130 7.84 24.96 -4.54
CA GLU A 130 8.95 25.11 -3.61
C GLU A 130 8.97 23.94 -2.63
N ILE A 131 10.20 23.53 -2.22
CA ILE A 131 10.38 22.47 -1.23
C ILE A 131 9.92 22.97 0.13
N VAL A 132 9.03 22.21 0.78
CA VAL A 132 8.56 22.55 2.12
C VAL A 132 9.38 21.84 3.20
N ARG A 133 9.38 22.41 4.39
CA ARG A 133 10.07 21.86 5.55
C ARG A 133 9.38 20.58 6.04
N LYS A 134 10.15 19.74 6.73
CA LYS A 134 9.66 18.58 7.47
C LYS A 134 8.43 18.95 8.32
N GLY A 135 7.43 18.08 8.35
CA GLY A 135 6.17 18.29 9.06
C GLY A 135 5.15 19.15 8.32
N LYS A 136 5.44 19.58 7.10
CA LYS A 136 4.50 20.32 6.25
C LYS A 136 3.97 19.42 5.14
N ARG A 137 2.68 19.57 4.84
CA ARG A 137 2.00 18.85 3.77
C ARG A 137 2.18 19.55 2.42
N GLY A 138 2.24 18.77 1.37
CA GLY A 138 2.28 19.24 0.00
C GLY A 138 2.29 18.09 -0.98
N LEU A 139 2.51 18.37 -2.25
CA LEU A 139 2.62 17.39 -3.31
C LEU A 139 3.89 16.55 -3.14
N ILE A 140 3.75 15.24 -3.27
CA ILE A 140 4.88 14.31 -3.23
C ILE A 140 5.61 14.36 -4.56
N GLN A 141 6.92 14.59 -4.53
CA GLN A 141 7.82 14.40 -5.64
C GLN A 141 8.70 13.18 -5.36
N LEU A 142 8.69 12.23 -6.28
CA LEU A 142 9.42 10.97 -6.16
C LEU A 142 10.66 10.98 -7.02
N PHE A 143 11.75 10.46 -6.46
CA PHE A 143 13.00 10.20 -7.17
C PHE A 143 13.32 8.72 -7.13
N SER A 144 13.83 8.17 -8.24
CA SER A 144 14.26 6.80 -8.35
C SER A 144 15.44 6.64 -9.28
N LEU A 145 16.38 5.78 -8.92
CA LEU A 145 17.50 5.37 -9.78
C LEU A 145 17.16 4.12 -10.62
N LEU A 146 15.98 3.52 -10.42
CA LEU A 146 15.63 2.24 -11.02
C LEU A 146 15.10 2.32 -12.46
N PRO A 147 14.35 3.34 -12.90
CA PRO A 147 13.91 3.44 -14.28
C PRO A 147 15.10 3.57 -15.24
N SER A 148 15.14 2.74 -16.28
CA SER A 148 16.22 2.77 -17.28
C SER A 148 15.71 2.90 -18.71
N SER A 149 14.43 2.57 -18.96
CA SER A 149 13.84 2.55 -20.30
C SER A 149 12.99 3.78 -20.63
N TYR A 150 12.75 4.67 -19.68
CA TYR A 150 11.95 5.88 -19.81
C TYR A 150 12.35 6.90 -18.71
N PRO A 151 12.02 8.21 -18.87
CA PRO A 151 12.46 9.27 -17.93
C PRO A 151 11.64 9.29 -16.62
N GLY A 152 11.50 8.13 -15.96
CA GLY A 152 10.76 7.97 -14.71
C GLY A 152 11.54 8.30 -13.44
N HIS A 153 12.73 8.92 -13.56
CA HIS A 153 13.61 9.18 -12.42
C HIS A 153 13.07 10.22 -11.44
N ASN A 154 12.24 11.14 -11.93
CA ASN A 154 11.74 12.27 -11.18
C ASN A 154 10.28 12.53 -11.57
N ILE A 155 9.35 12.28 -10.66
CA ILE A 155 7.92 12.42 -10.89
C ILE A 155 7.30 13.27 -9.79
N LEU A 156 6.67 14.39 -10.18
CA LEU A 156 5.77 15.13 -9.30
C LEU A 156 4.39 14.49 -9.39
N THR A 157 3.89 14.04 -8.25
CA THR A 157 2.59 13.35 -8.15
C THR A 157 1.46 14.32 -7.82
N GLU A 158 0.24 13.84 -7.96
CA GLU A 158 -0.96 14.51 -7.43
C GLU A 158 -1.31 14.05 -6.01
N ASP A 159 -0.43 13.30 -5.35
CA ASP A 159 -0.65 12.82 -3.99
C ASP A 159 -0.07 13.80 -2.98
N ILE A 160 -0.82 14.00 -1.90
CA ILE A 160 -0.40 14.83 -0.77
C ILE A 160 0.33 13.97 0.24
N GLY A 161 1.51 14.42 0.62
CA GLY A 161 2.32 13.76 1.65
C GLY A 161 2.99 14.71 2.62
N GLU A 162 3.73 14.12 3.54
CA GLU A 162 4.44 14.82 4.60
C GLU A 162 5.69 14.04 4.99
N ILE A 163 6.88 14.64 4.94
CA ILE A 163 8.09 14.03 5.52
C ILE A 163 8.02 14.22 7.03
N VAL A 164 7.99 13.11 7.76
CA VAL A 164 7.95 13.09 9.23
C VAL A 164 9.35 13.19 9.81
N GLY A 165 10.34 12.55 9.19
CA GLY A 165 11.72 12.59 9.63
C GLY A 165 12.68 11.89 8.68
N GLU A 166 13.95 11.82 9.10
CA GLU A 166 15.04 11.18 8.37
C GLU A 166 16.02 10.56 9.37
N ASP A 167 16.42 9.33 9.14
CA ASP A 167 17.41 8.55 9.90
C ASP A 167 17.11 8.25 11.37
N ASN A 168 16.08 8.82 11.94
CA ASN A 168 15.73 8.75 13.37
C ASN A 168 14.39 8.05 13.65
N CYS A 169 13.90 7.22 12.72
CA CYS A 169 12.66 6.49 12.94
C CYS A 169 12.81 5.45 14.05
N LYS A 170 11.80 5.36 14.92
CA LYS A 170 11.74 4.38 16.03
C LYS A 170 11.84 2.92 15.59
N CYS A 171 11.53 2.61 14.32
CA CYS A 171 11.64 1.26 13.76
C CYS A 171 13.08 0.91 13.31
N GLY A 172 14.06 1.80 13.51
CA GLY A 172 15.47 1.61 13.18
C GLY A 172 15.85 1.78 11.71
N LYS A 173 14.86 1.88 10.80
CA LYS A 173 15.14 2.10 9.38
C LYS A 173 15.72 3.46 9.12
N LYS A 174 16.68 3.52 8.20
CA LYS A 174 17.35 4.74 7.75
C LYS A 174 16.65 5.33 6.54
N GLY A 175 17.04 6.55 6.16
CA GLY A 175 16.44 7.35 5.10
C GLY A 175 15.21 8.14 5.57
N LYS A 176 14.60 8.84 4.64
CA LYS A 176 13.38 9.59 4.90
C LYS A 176 12.20 8.67 5.18
N TYR A 177 11.35 9.08 6.12
CA TYR A 177 10.08 8.42 6.36
C TYR A 177 8.93 9.42 6.35
N PHE A 178 7.80 8.98 5.81
CA PHE A 178 6.75 9.89 5.39
C PHE A 178 5.35 9.29 5.51
N LEU A 179 4.36 10.16 5.41
CA LEU A 179 2.94 9.83 5.33
C LEU A 179 2.38 10.21 3.96
N VAL A 180 1.42 9.45 3.49
CA VAL A 180 0.58 9.77 2.33
C VAL A 180 -0.83 10.03 2.83
N HIS A 181 -1.35 11.22 2.52
CA HIS A 181 -2.66 11.71 3.00
C HIS A 181 -3.78 11.53 1.97
N GLY A 182 -3.46 11.03 0.77
CA GLY A 182 -4.38 10.87 -0.35
C GLY A 182 -4.08 11.83 -1.49
N ARG A 183 -5.01 11.96 -2.43
CA ARG A 183 -4.85 12.84 -3.60
C ARG A 183 -5.21 14.29 -3.29
N ALA A 184 -4.60 15.22 -4.02
CA ALA A 184 -4.96 16.61 -3.99
C ALA A 184 -6.43 16.79 -4.40
N LYS A 185 -7.13 17.78 -3.83
CA LYS A 185 -8.57 18.01 -4.09
C LYS A 185 -8.89 18.32 -5.56
N GLU A 186 -7.94 18.90 -6.25
CA GLU A 186 -8.03 19.28 -7.67
C GLU A 186 -7.64 18.14 -8.60
N ALA A 187 -7.09 17.06 -8.07
CA ALA A 187 -6.67 15.91 -8.86
C ALA A 187 -7.89 15.08 -9.30
N GLU A 188 -7.89 14.69 -10.55
CA GLU A 188 -8.92 13.81 -11.10
C GLU A 188 -8.97 12.49 -10.32
N ILE A 189 -10.18 12.06 -9.93
CA ILE A 189 -10.38 10.80 -9.19
C ILE A 189 -10.22 9.64 -10.17
N ARG A 190 -9.03 9.45 -10.68
CA ARG A 190 -8.66 8.28 -11.49
C ARG A 190 -7.84 7.30 -10.64
N GLY A 191 -8.03 6.03 -10.88
CA GLY A 191 -7.19 5.01 -10.29
C GLY A 191 -7.15 3.76 -11.12
N CYS A 192 -6.09 2.99 -11.01
CA CYS A 192 -5.84 1.77 -11.78
C CYS A 192 -6.98 0.73 -11.72
N SER A 193 -7.94 0.88 -10.80
CA SER A 193 -9.13 0.04 -10.68
C SER A 193 -10.35 0.56 -11.43
N ASP A 194 -10.28 1.73 -12.09
CA ASP A 194 -11.43 2.39 -12.71
C ASP A 194 -11.52 2.19 -14.22
N ILE A 195 -10.65 1.39 -14.80
CA ILE A 195 -10.74 0.93 -16.18
C ILE A 195 -11.76 -0.22 -16.19
N GLY A 196 -13.02 0.17 -16.39
CA GLY A 196 -14.15 -0.60 -16.44
C GLY A 196 -14.88 -1.10 -17.37
#